data_fbd7b9cae3f0ad69ac2cdd69b4c720fd
#
_entry.id   fbd7b9cae3f0ad69ac2cdd69b4c720fd
#
_cell.length_a   1.000
_cell.length_b   1.000
_cell.length_c   1.000
_cell.angle_alpha   90.00
_cell.angle_beta   90.00
_cell.angle_gamma   90.00
#
_symmetry.space_group_name_H-M   'P 1'
#
loop_
_entity.id
_entity.type
_entity.pdbx_description
1 polymer ?
#
loop_
_entity_poly.entity_id
_entity_poly.type
_entity_poly.pdbx_seq_one_letter_code
_entity_poly.pdbx_strand_id
1 'polypeptide(L)'
;MTAREAFRNAIELMQGPARFMGLMLPGVGIFREFDELNNKLEAFRLFEYADRELNLPDDPVWSLYSPVRLALAKETFRAIWILEGVAHHYGTSGARRLENTLSAGVGLDLPLRTMISLHAGLGMAFASRALGALGSNPNSASIKDAIARFVEMCRVNCRPGWDDASIEPIGVVARTMYPGLLNPIGDAMASLGTPLQRLYWHGVGRALYFVPSNFIPFAASHSRALESALSEPQSGEDRLNAVAGLTWAVTMVNLPQPAVVREMMTVCAQRGVRPAFINGLVSALLAWRSMAPDDEKYLRPYLEPMRGPGDAALWNEMVVGPVSEARRGIYPGLEANHKLASVYTYRTMGELQSLAYKSNQEPL
;
A
#
# COMPACT_ATOMS: atom_id res chain seq x y z
N MET A 1 -11.57 20.41 -18.05
CA MET A 1 -11.59 19.14 -17.31
C MET A 1 -10.16 18.79 -16.95
N THR A 2 -9.85 18.75 -15.67
CA THR A 2 -8.52 18.37 -15.19
C THR A 2 -8.31 16.86 -15.37
N ALA A 3 -7.04 16.39 -15.39
CA ALA A 3 -6.74 14.95 -15.44
C ALA A 3 -7.42 14.20 -14.28
N ARG A 4 -7.49 14.83 -13.09
CA ARG A 4 -8.18 14.29 -11.92
C ARG A 4 -9.69 14.13 -12.14
N GLU A 5 -10.35 15.12 -12.74
CA GLU A 5 -11.78 15.05 -13.08
C GLU A 5 -12.06 13.98 -14.15
N ALA A 6 -11.22 13.88 -15.17
CA ALA A 6 -11.35 12.85 -16.20
C ALA A 6 -11.21 11.45 -15.62
N PHE A 7 -10.22 11.23 -14.75
CA PHE A 7 -10.00 9.96 -14.09
C PHE A 7 -11.16 9.59 -13.16
N ARG A 8 -11.65 10.54 -12.37
CA ARG A 8 -12.84 10.39 -11.54
C ARG A 8 -14.06 9.95 -12.34
N ASN A 9 -14.36 10.67 -13.43
CA ASN A 9 -15.51 10.35 -14.26
C ASN A 9 -15.37 8.95 -14.90
N ALA A 10 -14.15 8.54 -15.24
CA ALA A 10 -13.87 7.20 -15.75
C ALA A 10 -14.14 6.11 -14.68
N ILE A 11 -13.75 6.34 -13.42
CA ILE A 11 -14.05 5.42 -12.30
C ILE A 11 -15.56 5.29 -12.12
N GLU A 12 -16.29 6.39 -12.04
CA GLU A 12 -17.76 6.40 -11.86
C GLU A 12 -18.45 5.65 -13.01
N LEU A 13 -17.99 5.87 -14.24
CA LEU A 13 -18.54 5.20 -15.43
C LEU A 13 -18.30 3.68 -15.42
N MET A 14 -17.15 3.23 -14.95
CA MET A 14 -16.81 1.79 -14.91
C MET A 14 -17.46 1.03 -13.75
N GLN A 15 -17.76 1.68 -12.63
CA GLN A 15 -18.34 1.02 -11.45
C GLN A 15 -19.72 0.43 -11.69
N GLY A 16 -20.59 1.13 -12.41
CA GLY A 16 -21.96 0.66 -12.67
C GLY A 16 -21.99 -0.68 -13.42
N PRO A 17 -21.40 -0.78 -14.60
CA PRO A 17 -21.30 -2.02 -15.37
C PRO A 17 -20.57 -3.13 -14.61
N ALA A 18 -19.48 -2.84 -13.92
CA ALA A 18 -18.71 -3.84 -13.18
C ALA A 18 -19.54 -4.46 -12.03
N ARG A 19 -20.27 -3.64 -11.26
CA ARG A 19 -21.18 -4.14 -10.20
C ARG A 19 -22.34 -4.94 -10.77
N PHE A 20 -22.93 -4.47 -11.87
CA PHE A 20 -24.04 -5.18 -12.52
C PHE A 20 -23.61 -6.58 -13.01
N MET A 21 -22.46 -6.67 -13.66
CA MET A 21 -21.92 -7.94 -14.14
C MET A 21 -21.57 -8.88 -12.99
N GLY A 22 -20.97 -8.41 -11.91
CA GLY A 22 -20.67 -9.21 -10.72
C GLY A 22 -21.92 -9.78 -10.02
N LEU A 23 -23.04 -9.04 -10.04
CA LEU A 23 -24.32 -9.48 -9.46
C LEU A 23 -25.06 -10.51 -10.32
N MET A 24 -24.94 -10.40 -11.67
CA MET A 24 -25.77 -11.23 -12.57
C MET A 24 -25.25 -12.64 -12.78
N LEU A 25 -23.97 -12.91 -12.50
CA LEU A 25 -23.32 -14.17 -12.88
C LEU A 25 -22.31 -14.67 -11.82
N PRO A 26 -22.73 -14.91 -10.57
CA PRO A 26 -21.85 -15.41 -9.52
C PRO A 26 -21.32 -16.81 -9.88
N GLY A 27 -20.01 -17.02 -9.81
CA GLY A 27 -19.40 -18.35 -9.84
C GLY A 27 -18.75 -18.80 -11.16
N VAL A 28 -18.78 -18.01 -12.23
CA VAL A 28 -18.06 -18.31 -13.47
C VAL A 28 -16.71 -17.58 -13.48
N GLY A 29 -15.61 -18.23 -13.88
CA GLY A 29 -14.23 -17.68 -13.81
C GLY A 29 -14.02 -16.30 -14.44
N ILE A 30 -14.81 -15.96 -15.44
CA ILE A 30 -14.89 -14.65 -16.09
C ILE A 30 -15.26 -13.52 -15.09
N PHE A 31 -16.02 -13.82 -14.03
CA PHE A 31 -16.53 -12.84 -13.08
C PHE A 31 -15.56 -12.49 -11.96
N ARG A 32 -14.55 -13.33 -11.72
CA ARG A 32 -13.46 -12.99 -10.77
C ARG A 32 -12.69 -11.73 -11.18
N GLU A 33 -12.49 -11.51 -12.48
CA GLU A 33 -11.83 -10.30 -12.98
C GLU A 33 -12.70 -9.05 -12.78
N PHE A 34 -14.01 -9.17 -12.85
CA PHE A 34 -14.92 -8.08 -12.49
C PHE A 34 -14.96 -7.83 -11.00
N ASP A 35 -14.88 -8.88 -10.18
CA ASP A 35 -14.79 -8.73 -8.73
C ASP A 35 -13.47 -8.06 -8.34
N GLU A 36 -12.35 -8.45 -8.95
CA GLU A 36 -11.07 -7.78 -8.78
C GLU A 36 -11.14 -6.31 -9.21
N LEU A 37 -11.75 -6.02 -10.35
CA LEU A 37 -11.96 -4.66 -10.83
C LEU A 37 -12.81 -3.85 -9.85
N ASN A 38 -13.92 -4.42 -9.34
CA ASN A 38 -14.75 -3.77 -8.35
C ASN A 38 -14.00 -3.43 -7.07
N ASN A 39 -13.18 -4.35 -6.56
CA ASN A 39 -12.37 -4.11 -5.36
C ASN A 39 -11.37 -2.98 -5.58
N LYS A 40 -10.68 -2.94 -6.73
CA LYS A 40 -9.78 -1.83 -7.09
C LYS A 40 -10.52 -0.51 -7.14
N LEU A 41 -11.65 -0.47 -7.84
CA LEU A 41 -12.45 0.74 -8.00
C LEU A 41 -13.00 1.21 -6.64
N GLU A 42 -13.43 0.31 -5.78
CA GLU A 42 -13.93 0.67 -4.45
C GLU A 42 -12.81 1.23 -3.56
N ALA A 43 -11.66 0.56 -3.50
CA ALA A 43 -10.51 1.04 -2.74
C ALA A 43 -10.06 2.42 -3.23
N PHE A 44 -9.94 2.59 -4.54
CA PHE A 44 -9.54 3.85 -5.16
C PHE A 44 -10.57 4.95 -4.93
N ARG A 45 -11.86 4.63 -5.07
CA ARG A 45 -12.95 5.56 -4.80
C ARG A 45 -12.94 6.06 -3.36
N LEU A 46 -12.84 5.16 -2.40
CA LEU A 46 -12.85 5.53 -0.97
C LEU A 46 -11.66 6.42 -0.61
N PHE A 47 -10.49 6.15 -1.20
CA PHE A 47 -9.33 7.01 -1.05
C PHE A 47 -9.55 8.39 -1.70
N GLU A 48 -10.00 8.42 -2.96
CA GLU A 48 -10.13 9.66 -3.74
C GLU A 48 -11.25 10.58 -3.22
N TYR A 49 -12.30 10.01 -2.62
CA TYR A 49 -13.46 10.76 -2.15
C TYR A 49 -13.62 10.79 -0.63
N ALA A 50 -12.60 10.45 0.12
CA ALA A 50 -12.65 10.46 1.58
C ALA A 50 -13.08 11.84 2.14
N ASP A 51 -12.65 12.91 1.52
CA ASP A 51 -13.06 14.29 1.82
C ASP A 51 -14.58 14.50 1.68
N ARG A 52 -15.20 13.93 0.64
CA ARG A 52 -16.65 14.01 0.40
C ARG A 52 -17.44 13.06 1.29
N GLU A 53 -16.95 11.83 1.48
CA GLU A 53 -17.56 10.84 2.36
C GLU A 53 -17.70 11.34 3.80
N LEU A 54 -16.80 12.23 4.23
CA LEU A 54 -16.76 12.79 5.57
C LEU A 54 -17.07 14.31 5.63
N ASN A 55 -17.38 14.94 4.50
CA ASN A 55 -17.59 16.39 4.39
C ASN A 55 -16.40 17.16 4.99
N LEU A 56 -15.17 16.80 4.61
CA LEU A 56 -13.98 17.46 5.11
C LEU A 56 -13.94 18.91 4.62
N PRO A 57 -13.59 19.85 5.51
CA PRO A 57 -13.46 21.25 5.11
C PRO A 57 -12.22 21.48 4.25
N ASP A 58 -12.32 22.41 3.31
CA ASP A 58 -11.15 22.90 2.56
C ASP A 58 -10.27 23.84 3.40
N ASP A 59 -10.77 24.28 4.57
CA ASP A 59 -10.05 25.13 5.50
C ASP A 59 -8.88 24.38 6.15
N PRO A 60 -7.65 24.92 6.12
CA PRO A 60 -6.48 24.28 6.70
C PRO A 60 -6.46 24.21 8.25
N VAL A 61 -7.45 24.71 8.95
CA VAL A 61 -7.46 24.81 10.43
C VAL A 61 -8.13 23.61 11.14
N TRP A 62 -8.71 22.67 10.41
CA TRP A 62 -9.37 21.52 11.01
C TRP A 62 -8.41 20.48 11.62
N SER A 63 -8.88 19.75 12.62
CA SER A 63 -8.13 18.70 13.32
C SER A 63 -8.40 17.32 12.71
N LEU A 64 -7.36 16.48 12.62
CA LEU A 64 -7.49 15.07 12.20
C LEU A 64 -8.40 14.23 13.12
N TYR A 65 -8.59 14.64 14.37
CA TYR A 65 -9.30 13.82 15.37
C TYR A 65 -10.73 13.45 14.97
N SER A 66 -11.53 14.45 14.57
CA SER A 66 -12.94 14.21 14.21
C SER A 66 -13.12 13.39 12.96
N PRO A 67 -12.44 13.67 11.82
CA PRO A 67 -12.51 12.83 10.62
C PRO A 67 -12.04 11.40 10.86
N VAL A 68 -10.98 11.20 11.65
CA VAL A 68 -10.50 9.86 12.00
C VAL A 68 -11.55 9.08 12.78
N ARG A 69 -12.23 9.70 13.74
CA ARG A 69 -13.34 9.05 14.47
C ARG A 69 -14.52 8.69 13.55
N LEU A 70 -14.88 9.58 12.63
CA LEU A 70 -15.94 9.33 11.65
C LEU A 70 -15.56 8.19 10.69
N ALA A 71 -14.30 8.14 10.25
CA ALA A 71 -13.80 7.03 9.43
C ALA A 71 -13.87 5.70 10.18
N LEU A 72 -13.45 5.66 11.44
CA LEU A 72 -13.50 4.46 12.29
C LEU A 72 -14.91 3.97 12.63
N ALA A 73 -15.94 4.81 12.44
CA ALA A 73 -17.35 4.39 12.58
C ALA A 73 -17.89 3.67 11.33
N LYS A 74 -17.13 3.66 10.24
CA LYS A 74 -17.47 2.89 9.01
C LYS A 74 -17.10 1.42 9.18
N GLU A 75 -17.54 0.60 8.23
CA GLU A 75 -17.09 -0.79 8.13
C GLU A 75 -15.56 -0.83 7.99
N THR A 76 -14.91 -1.79 8.66
CA THR A 76 -13.44 -1.78 8.86
C THR A 76 -12.67 -1.76 7.54
N PHE A 77 -13.08 -2.56 6.55
CA PHE A 77 -12.40 -2.59 5.25
C PHE A 77 -12.49 -1.25 4.51
N ARG A 78 -13.60 -0.54 4.63
CA ARG A 78 -13.78 0.80 4.07
C ARG A 78 -12.98 1.85 4.85
N ALA A 79 -12.93 1.70 6.17
CA ALA A 79 -12.29 2.66 7.06
C ALA A 79 -10.82 2.88 6.72
N ILE A 80 -10.07 1.84 6.36
CA ILE A 80 -8.63 1.95 6.05
C ILE A 80 -8.36 2.87 4.84
N TRP A 81 -9.17 2.76 3.79
CA TRP A 81 -9.04 3.59 2.58
C TRP A 81 -9.48 5.03 2.83
N ILE A 82 -10.55 5.20 3.61
CA ILE A 82 -11.03 6.53 4.02
C ILE A 82 -9.99 7.23 4.88
N LEU A 83 -9.36 6.53 5.84
CA LEU A 83 -8.29 7.09 6.68
C LEU A 83 -7.08 7.54 5.87
N GLU A 84 -6.66 6.75 4.88
CA GLU A 84 -5.57 7.09 3.97
C GLU A 84 -5.92 8.36 3.16
N GLY A 85 -7.16 8.43 2.63
CA GLY A 85 -7.67 9.60 1.91
C GLY A 85 -7.80 10.84 2.80
N VAL A 86 -8.26 10.71 4.05
CA VAL A 86 -8.32 11.81 5.04
C VAL A 86 -6.94 12.41 5.27
N ALA A 87 -5.94 11.57 5.50
CA ALA A 87 -4.58 12.04 5.73
C ALA A 87 -3.97 12.68 4.46
N HIS A 88 -4.25 12.14 3.28
CA HIS A 88 -3.86 12.74 2.02
C HIS A 88 -4.50 14.13 1.82
N HIS A 89 -5.81 14.25 2.04
CA HIS A 89 -6.52 15.53 1.98
C HIS A 89 -5.92 16.52 2.98
N TYR A 90 -5.70 16.10 4.22
CA TYR A 90 -5.08 16.93 5.25
C TYR A 90 -3.69 17.43 4.84
N GLY A 91 -2.88 16.56 4.26
CA GLY A 91 -1.53 16.88 3.78
C GLY A 91 -1.51 17.79 2.55
N THR A 92 -2.55 17.77 1.72
CA THR A 92 -2.65 18.59 0.49
C THR A 92 -3.42 19.90 0.68
N SER A 93 -4.27 20.02 1.72
CA SER A 93 -5.09 21.19 1.99
C SER A 93 -4.24 22.40 2.43
N GLY A 94 -4.32 23.48 1.65
CA GLY A 94 -3.74 24.79 1.98
C GLY A 94 -2.22 24.91 2.00
N ALA A 95 -1.73 26.12 2.31
CA ALA A 95 -0.29 26.46 2.44
C ALA A 95 0.29 26.09 3.81
N ARG A 96 -0.28 25.10 4.48
CA ARG A 96 0.07 24.74 5.86
C ARG A 96 1.51 24.22 5.92
N ARG A 97 2.30 24.77 6.82
CA ARG A 97 3.54 24.14 7.26
C ARG A 97 3.16 23.03 8.22
N LEU A 98 3.33 21.78 7.78
CA LEU A 98 3.05 20.60 8.59
C LEU A 98 4.31 20.24 9.38
N GLU A 99 4.21 20.27 10.69
CA GLU A 99 5.28 19.84 11.60
C GLU A 99 4.64 19.04 12.74
N ASN A 100 5.25 17.92 13.06
CA ASN A 100 4.82 17.05 14.16
C ASN A 100 3.36 16.59 14.08
N THR A 101 2.81 16.42 12.87
CA THR A 101 1.39 16.16 12.65
C THR A 101 0.89 14.91 13.38
N LEU A 102 1.67 13.83 13.36
CA LEU A 102 1.32 12.56 14.03
C LEU A 102 2.20 12.30 15.27
N SER A 103 3.25 13.09 15.49
CA SER A 103 4.22 12.91 16.59
C SER A 103 3.95 13.79 17.80
N ALA A 104 3.03 14.77 17.73
CA ALA A 104 2.70 15.66 18.83
C ALA A 104 1.22 16.02 18.87
N GLY A 105 0.78 16.58 19.99
CA GLY A 105 -0.59 17.09 20.18
C GLY A 105 -1.63 16.03 19.87
N VAL A 106 -2.66 16.44 19.10
CA VAL A 106 -3.78 15.56 18.69
C VAL A 106 -3.29 14.29 17.97
N GLY A 107 -2.15 14.36 17.28
CA GLY A 107 -1.58 13.20 16.61
C GLY A 107 -1.26 12.04 17.56
N LEU A 108 -0.86 12.34 18.79
CA LEU A 108 -0.57 11.32 19.80
C LEU A 108 -1.83 10.64 20.36
N ASP A 109 -2.97 11.32 20.34
CA ASP A 109 -4.25 10.82 20.84
C ASP A 109 -4.96 9.90 19.83
N LEU A 110 -4.47 9.86 18.58
CA LEU A 110 -5.05 9.02 17.55
C LEU A 110 -4.75 7.53 17.82
N PRO A 111 -5.74 6.62 17.61
CA PRO A 111 -5.58 5.20 17.86
C PRO A 111 -4.46 4.58 17.02
N LEU A 112 -3.64 3.67 17.61
CA LEU A 112 -2.53 3.00 16.92
C LEU A 112 -2.99 2.28 15.64
N ARG A 113 -4.19 1.70 15.63
CA ARG A 113 -4.77 1.04 14.46
C ARG A 113 -4.97 1.94 13.24
N THR A 114 -4.88 3.27 13.38
CA THR A 114 -5.01 4.22 12.28
C THR A 114 -3.67 4.64 11.68
N MET A 115 -2.56 4.30 12.33
CA MET A 115 -1.25 4.83 12.02
C MET A 115 -0.76 4.45 10.62
N ILE A 116 -0.95 3.20 10.18
CA ILE A 116 -0.56 2.77 8.83
C ILE A 116 -1.23 3.65 7.78
N SER A 117 -2.55 3.76 7.80
CA SER A 117 -3.29 4.53 6.81
C SER A 117 -2.98 6.03 6.88
N LEU A 118 -2.86 6.60 8.08
CA LEU A 118 -2.58 8.02 8.22
C LEU A 118 -1.17 8.38 7.74
N HIS A 119 -0.16 7.57 8.05
CA HIS A 119 1.19 7.80 7.56
C HIS A 119 1.29 7.63 6.05
N ALA A 120 0.64 6.59 5.48
CA ALA A 120 0.60 6.39 4.04
C ALA A 120 -0.07 7.57 3.30
N GLY A 121 -1.20 8.05 3.79
CA GLY A 121 -1.90 9.19 3.19
C GLY A 121 -1.10 10.50 3.26
N LEU A 122 -0.48 10.81 4.42
CA LEU A 122 0.42 11.96 4.54
C LEU A 122 1.64 11.82 3.63
N GLY A 123 2.25 10.63 3.57
CA GLY A 123 3.37 10.34 2.70
C GLY A 123 3.05 10.60 1.22
N MET A 124 1.87 10.17 0.75
CA MET A 124 1.40 10.49 -0.62
C MET A 124 1.24 12.00 -0.84
N ALA A 125 0.70 12.72 0.13
CA ALA A 125 0.57 14.18 0.04
C ALA A 125 1.94 14.87 -0.06
N PHE A 126 2.90 14.46 0.77
CA PHE A 126 4.26 15.00 0.76
C PHE A 126 5.01 14.65 -0.53
N ALA A 127 4.87 13.42 -1.02
CA ALA A 127 5.42 13.00 -2.30
C ALA A 127 4.85 13.82 -3.46
N SER A 128 3.52 14.02 -3.49
CA SER A 128 2.87 14.85 -4.50
C SER A 128 3.37 16.30 -4.49
N ARG A 129 3.60 16.88 -3.31
CA ARG A 129 4.18 18.22 -3.18
C ARG A 129 5.63 18.28 -3.66
N ALA A 130 6.46 17.32 -3.25
CA ALA A 130 7.88 17.29 -3.58
C ALA A 130 8.10 17.10 -5.08
N LEU A 131 7.40 16.12 -5.69
CA LEU A 131 7.51 15.83 -7.12
C LEU A 131 6.78 16.86 -7.98
N GLY A 132 5.66 17.41 -7.52
CA GLY A 132 4.94 18.47 -8.21
C GLY A 132 5.69 19.80 -8.28
N ALA A 133 6.66 20.02 -7.38
CA ALA A 133 7.54 21.19 -7.42
C ALA A 133 8.68 21.05 -8.46
N LEU A 134 8.89 19.85 -9.04
CA LEU A 134 9.86 19.63 -10.11
C LEU A 134 9.30 20.23 -11.41
N GLY A 135 10.14 20.97 -12.12
CA GLY A 135 9.78 21.48 -13.44
C GLY A 135 9.65 20.36 -14.49
N SER A 136 9.33 20.74 -15.72
CA SER A 136 9.13 19.79 -16.83
C SER A 136 10.37 18.97 -17.19
N ASN A 137 11.58 19.49 -16.94
CA ASN A 137 12.87 18.84 -17.20
C ASN A 137 13.79 18.97 -15.99
N PRO A 138 13.51 18.26 -14.88
CA PRO A 138 14.32 18.36 -13.68
C PRO A 138 15.70 17.72 -13.91
N ASN A 139 16.76 18.38 -13.44
CA ASN A 139 18.09 17.78 -13.41
C ASN A 139 18.29 16.88 -12.16
N SER A 140 19.34 16.09 -12.16
CA SER A 140 19.62 15.15 -11.05
C SER A 140 19.77 15.86 -9.69
N ALA A 141 20.31 17.06 -9.64
CA ALA A 141 20.46 17.81 -8.39
C ALA A 141 19.11 18.25 -7.83
N SER A 142 18.22 18.80 -8.67
CA SER A 142 16.87 19.20 -8.25
C SER A 142 16.03 18.03 -7.78
N ILE A 143 16.18 16.84 -8.41
CA ILE A 143 15.50 15.61 -7.96
C ILE A 143 16.03 15.19 -6.58
N LYS A 144 17.36 15.12 -6.39
CA LYS A 144 17.97 14.77 -5.09
C LYS A 144 17.51 15.71 -3.98
N ASP A 145 17.49 17.02 -4.23
CA ASP A 145 17.04 18.01 -3.24
C ASP A 145 15.54 17.85 -2.91
N ALA A 146 14.70 17.57 -3.91
CA ALA A 146 13.28 17.35 -3.69
C ALA A 146 13.04 16.07 -2.85
N ILE A 147 13.77 14.99 -3.15
CA ILE A 147 13.70 13.73 -2.42
C ILE A 147 14.22 13.88 -0.98
N ALA A 148 15.34 14.58 -0.77
CA ALA A 148 15.84 14.85 0.59
C ALA A 148 14.82 15.62 1.43
N ARG A 149 14.21 16.67 0.87
CA ARG A 149 13.15 17.43 1.55
C ARG A 149 11.90 16.58 1.82
N PHE A 150 11.53 15.69 0.90
CA PHE A 150 10.42 14.77 1.11
C PHE A 150 10.67 13.84 2.30
N VAL A 151 11.84 13.19 2.35
CA VAL A 151 12.21 12.28 3.45
C VAL A 151 12.22 13.01 4.79
N GLU A 152 12.78 14.22 4.83
CA GLU A 152 12.78 15.06 6.04
C GLU A 152 11.34 15.41 6.47
N MET A 153 10.49 15.81 5.53
CA MET A 153 9.08 16.14 5.82
C MET A 153 8.33 14.93 6.38
N CYS A 154 8.59 13.72 5.85
CA CYS A 154 8.03 12.50 6.42
C CYS A 154 8.50 12.32 7.87
N ARG A 155 9.79 12.36 8.12
CA ARG A 155 10.38 12.13 9.46
C ARG A 155 9.89 13.09 10.51
N VAL A 156 9.81 14.39 10.18
CA VAL A 156 9.32 15.42 11.12
C VAL A 156 7.86 15.22 11.49
N ASN A 157 7.06 14.63 10.60
CA ASN A 157 5.62 14.44 10.81
C ASN A 157 5.22 13.04 11.28
N CYS A 158 6.14 12.08 11.26
CA CYS A 158 5.88 10.71 11.66
C CYS A 158 5.94 10.52 13.18
N ARG A 159 5.08 9.64 13.67
CA ARG A 159 5.26 9.05 14.99
C ARG A 159 6.48 8.11 14.94
N PRO A 160 7.34 8.09 15.96
CA PRO A 160 8.52 7.22 15.98
C PRO A 160 8.17 5.75 15.65
N GLY A 161 8.96 5.14 14.74
CA GLY A 161 8.74 3.77 14.27
C GLY A 161 7.73 3.62 13.12
N TRP A 162 7.21 4.72 12.58
CA TRP A 162 6.25 4.71 11.46
C TRP A 162 6.78 5.36 10.17
N ASP A 163 8.07 5.70 10.14
CA ASP A 163 8.71 6.41 9.03
C ASP A 163 8.53 5.67 7.70
N ASP A 164 8.73 4.34 7.69
CA ASP A 164 8.65 3.53 6.48
C ASP A 164 7.27 3.63 5.81
N ALA A 165 6.19 3.65 6.61
CA ALA A 165 4.82 3.80 6.10
C ALA A 165 4.55 5.17 5.46
N SER A 166 5.30 6.21 5.87
CA SER A 166 5.19 7.56 5.29
C SER A 166 6.11 7.77 4.09
N ILE A 167 7.26 7.10 4.04
CA ILE A 167 8.25 7.26 2.97
C ILE A 167 7.91 6.39 1.75
N GLU A 168 7.45 5.18 1.95
CA GLU A 168 7.13 4.22 0.88
C GLU A 168 6.20 4.80 -0.21
N PRO A 169 5.14 5.59 0.12
CA PRO A 169 4.21 6.14 -0.88
C PRO A 169 4.84 7.01 -1.97
N ILE A 170 6.09 7.46 -1.83
CA ILE A 170 6.77 8.17 -2.93
C ILE A 170 6.89 7.29 -4.17
N GLY A 171 7.09 5.99 -4.01
CA GLY A 171 7.09 5.03 -5.11
C GLY A 171 5.72 4.96 -5.80
N VAL A 172 4.63 5.01 -5.02
CA VAL A 172 3.26 5.04 -5.56
C VAL A 172 3.05 6.29 -6.41
N VAL A 173 3.36 7.47 -5.88
CA VAL A 173 3.19 8.75 -6.59
C VAL A 173 4.10 8.83 -7.83
N ALA A 174 5.37 8.43 -7.69
CA ALA A 174 6.33 8.44 -8.79
C ALA A 174 5.82 7.58 -9.96
N ARG A 175 5.42 6.34 -9.70
CA ARG A 175 4.96 5.42 -10.75
C ARG A 175 3.66 5.87 -11.40
N THR A 176 2.74 6.45 -10.64
CA THR A 176 1.42 6.85 -11.12
C THR A 176 1.48 8.18 -11.89
N MET A 177 2.21 9.16 -11.38
CA MET A 177 2.18 10.54 -11.87
C MET A 177 3.43 10.95 -12.66
N TYR A 178 4.57 10.30 -12.42
CA TYR A 178 5.88 10.69 -12.97
C TYR A 178 6.65 9.48 -13.54
N PRO A 179 6.04 8.63 -14.40
CA PRO A 179 6.66 7.39 -14.85
C PRO A 179 7.99 7.60 -15.59
N GLY A 180 8.19 8.76 -16.22
CA GLY A 180 9.46 9.12 -16.86
C GLY A 180 10.61 9.42 -15.89
N LEU A 181 10.32 9.59 -14.59
CA LEU A 181 11.32 9.89 -13.56
C LEU A 181 11.61 8.72 -12.61
N LEU A 182 11.12 7.51 -12.90
CA LEU A 182 11.27 6.36 -12.00
C LEU A 182 12.72 6.09 -11.60
N ASN A 183 13.61 5.92 -12.58
CA ASN A 183 15.01 5.64 -12.31
C ASN A 183 15.74 6.83 -11.65
N PRO A 184 15.62 8.08 -12.14
CA PRO A 184 16.19 9.25 -11.46
C PRO A 184 15.74 9.42 -9.99
N ILE A 185 14.49 9.13 -9.67
CA ILE A 185 13.98 9.17 -8.28
C ILE A 185 14.56 7.98 -7.49
N GLY A 186 14.59 6.78 -8.07
CA GLY A 186 15.21 5.60 -7.46
C GLY A 186 16.68 5.82 -7.11
N ASP A 187 17.45 6.43 -8.02
CA ASP A 187 18.84 6.79 -7.80
C ASP A 187 18.99 7.83 -6.67
N ALA A 188 18.09 8.80 -6.61
CA ALA A 188 18.07 9.79 -5.53
C ALA A 188 17.76 9.12 -4.18
N MET A 189 16.80 8.20 -4.11
CA MET A 189 16.51 7.41 -2.91
C MET A 189 17.71 6.56 -2.49
N ALA A 190 18.35 5.87 -3.45
CA ALA A 190 19.57 5.08 -3.21
C ALA A 190 20.73 5.93 -2.64
N SER A 191 20.89 7.17 -3.11
CA SER A 191 21.91 8.09 -2.60
C SER A 191 21.71 8.49 -1.14
N LEU A 192 20.50 8.38 -0.62
CA LEU A 192 20.16 8.60 0.79
C LEU A 192 20.26 7.34 1.63
N GLY A 193 20.34 6.17 1.01
CA GLY A 193 20.57 4.88 1.66
C GLY A 193 19.74 3.74 1.08
N THR A 194 20.33 2.55 1.10
CA THR A 194 19.69 1.32 0.60
C THR A 194 18.29 1.04 1.20
N PRO A 195 18.04 1.29 2.50
CA PRO A 195 16.68 1.09 3.05
C PRO A 195 15.63 1.96 2.36
N LEU A 196 15.96 3.21 2.01
CA LEU A 196 15.04 4.11 1.32
C LEU A 196 14.78 3.70 -0.12
N GLN A 197 15.79 3.17 -0.81
CA GLN A 197 15.64 2.57 -2.15
C GLN A 197 14.68 1.38 -2.13
N ARG A 198 14.78 0.51 -1.14
CA ARG A 198 13.88 -0.64 -0.96
C ARG A 198 12.43 -0.19 -0.76
N LEU A 199 12.19 0.79 0.10
CA LEU A 199 10.86 1.39 0.31
C LEU A 199 10.30 1.96 -0.98
N TYR A 200 11.12 2.68 -1.74
CA TYR A 200 10.74 3.26 -3.02
C TYR A 200 10.24 2.18 -4.00
N TRP A 201 11.02 1.11 -4.21
CA TRP A 201 10.63 0.06 -5.14
C TRP A 201 9.43 -0.77 -4.66
N HIS A 202 9.24 -0.90 -3.34
CA HIS A 202 8.01 -1.47 -2.80
C HIS A 202 6.80 -0.61 -3.16
N GLY A 203 6.89 0.71 -2.98
CA GLY A 203 5.84 1.66 -3.37
C GLY A 203 5.57 1.65 -4.89
N VAL A 204 6.60 1.59 -5.73
CA VAL A 204 6.44 1.39 -7.18
C VAL A 204 5.65 0.12 -7.46
N GLY A 205 5.98 -0.99 -6.81
CA GLY A 205 5.26 -2.26 -6.93
C GLY A 205 3.77 -2.13 -6.58
N ARG A 206 3.43 -1.46 -5.46
CA ARG A 206 2.03 -1.18 -5.09
C ARG A 206 1.29 -0.43 -6.20
N ALA A 207 1.93 0.59 -6.78
CA ALA A 207 1.33 1.40 -7.83
C ALA A 207 1.02 0.61 -9.11
N LEU A 208 1.85 -0.40 -9.45
CA LEU A 208 1.65 -1.21 -10.65
C LEU A 208 0.29 -1.90 -10.68
N TYR A 209 -0.29 -2.19 -9.52
CA TYR A 209 -1.64 -2.76 -9.44
C TYR A 209 -2.72 -1.78 -9.92
N PHE A 210 -2.48 -0.48 -9.78
CA PHE A 210 -3.43 0.60 -10.07
C PHE A 210 -3.12 1.39 -11.35
N VAL A 211 -2.18 0.94 -12.19
CA VAL A 211 -1.96 1.63 -13.47
C VAL A 211 -3.17 1.45 -14.40
N PRO A 212 -3.52 2.45 -15.24
CA PRO A 212 -4.75 2.43 -16.04
C PRO A 212 -4.96 1.17 -16.88
N SER A 213 -3.89 0.60 -17.46
CA SER A 213 -3.96 -0.64 -18.21
C SER A 213 -4.45 -1.84 -17.40
N ASN A 214 -4.29 -1.82 -16.08
CA ASN A 214 -4.68 -2.90 -15.16
C ASN A 214 -6.12 -2.75 -14.62
N PHE A 215 -6.87 -1.75 -15.08
CA PHE A 215 -8.32 -1.63 -14.90
C PHE A 215 -9.11 -2.21 -16.09
N ILE A 216 -8.43 -2.77 -17.09
CA ILE A 216 -9.10 -3.44 -18.21
C ILE A 216 -9.38 -4.89 -17.79
N PRO A 217 -10.66 -5.31 -17.67
CA PRO A 217 -11.01 -6.70 -17.35
C PRO A 217 -10.56 -7.64 -18.47
N PHE A 218 -10.49 -8.93 -18.21
CA PHE A 218 -10.07 -10.01 -19.13
C PHE A 218 -8.61 -9.94 -19.62
N ALA A 219 -7.81 -9.11 -19.01
CA ALA A 219 -6.44 -8.94 -19.46
C ALA A 219 -5.41 -9.39 -18.40
N ALA A 220 -5.79 -10.25 -17.46
CA ALA A 220 -4.94 -10.77 -16.38
C ALA A 220 -4.11 -9.65 -15.73
N SER A 221 -4.78 -8.69 -15.11
CA SER A 221 -4.19 -7.45 -14.61
C SER A 221 -3.01 -7.67 -13.67
N HIS A 222 -3.11 -8.66 -12.77
CA HIS A 222 -2.04 -9.04 -11.85
C HIS A 222 -0.81 -9.64 -12.57
N SER A 223 -1.00 -10.40 -13.66
CA SER A 223 0.12 -10.94 -14.45
C SER A 223 0.88 -9.83 -15.18
N ARG A 224 0.18 -8.85 -15.79
CA ARG A 224 0.84 -7.68 -16.41
C ARG A 224 1.58 -6.84 -15.39
N ALA A 225 0.96 -6.61 -14.24
CA ALA A 225 1.59 -5.88 -13.16
C ALA A 225 2.87 -6.59 -12.68
N LEU A 226 2.86 -7.94 -12.62
CA LEU A 226 4.04 -8.73 -12.28
C LEU A 226 5.15 -8.59 -13.33
N GLU A 227 4.82 -8.63 -14.63
CA GLU A 227 5.83 -8.40 -15.67
C GLU A 227 6.49 -7.03 -15.53
N SER A 228 5.70 -5.98 -15.24
CA SER A 228 6.26 -4.66 -14.97
C SER A 228 7.12 -4.65 -13.70
N ALA A 229 6.70 -5.30 -12.62
CA ALA A 229 7.49 -5.41 -11.39
C ALA A 229 8.83 -6.14 -11.58
N LEU A 230 8.90 -7.05 -12.55
CA LEU A 230 10.12 -7.79 -12.90
C LEU A 230 11.02 -7.04 -13.89
N SER A 231 10.46 -6.14 -14.72
CA SER A 231 11.21 -5.50 -15.81
C SER A 231 11.59 -4.04 -15.57
N GLU A 232 10.79 -3.29 -14.80
CA GLU A 232 11.07 -1.87 -14.54
C GLU A 232 12.27 -1.63 -13.59
N PRO A 233 12.45 -2.42 -12.50
CA PRO A 233 13.61 -2.26 -11.63
C PRO A 233 14.90 -2.81 -12.26
N GLN A 234 16.02 -2.13 -12.02
CA GLN A 234 17.30 -2.51 -12.62
C GLN A 234 18.02 -3.64 -11.85
N SER A 235 17.93 -3.66 -10.52
CA SER A 235 18.59 -4.68 -9.69
C SER A 235 17.65 -5.84 -9.32
N GLY A 236 18.25 -6.98 -8.95
CA GLY A 236 17.49 -8.13 -8.45
C GLY A 236 16.77 -7.84 -7.14
N GLU A 237 17.38 -7.07 -6.26
CA GLU A 237 16.79 -6.67 -4.97
C GLU A 237 15.62 -5.73 -5.15
N ASP A 238 15.74 -4.74 -6.04
CA ASP A 238 14.65 -3.84 -6.37
C ASP A 238 13.45 -4.57 -6.96
N ARG A 239 13.70 -5.60 -7.81
CA ARG A 239 12.63 -6.47 -8.34
C ARG A 239 11.89 -7.21 -7.23
N LEU A 240 12.61 -7.75 -6.22
CA LEU A 240 11.97 -8.42 -5.09
C LEU A 240 11.11 -7.45 -4.27
N ASN A 241 11.57 -6.21 -4.06
CA ASN A 241 10.79 -5.18 -3.40
C ASN A 241 9.56 -4.79 -4.22
N ALA A 242 9.67 -4.62 -5.54
CA ALA A 242 8.53 -4.31 -6.40
C ALA A 242 7.50 -5.45 -6.44
N VAL A 243 7.93 -6.70 -6.50
CA VAL A 243 7.02 -7.87 -6.43
C VAL A 243 6.35 -7.97 -5.06
N ALA A 244 7.06 -7.71 -3.97
CA ALA A 244 6.50 -7.68 -2.63
C ALA A 244 5.44 -6.58 -2.49
N GLY A 245 5.72 -5.37 -2.96
CA GLY A 245 4.77 -4.26 -2.96
C GLY A 245 3.54 -4.52 -3.83
N LEU A 246 3.72 -5.09 -5.01
CA LEU A 246 2.60 -5.52 -5.86
C LEU A 246 1.72 -6.56 -5.14
N THR A 247 2.34 -7.58 -4.55
CA THR A 247 1.61 -8.63 -3.81
C THR A 247 0.89 -8.05 -2.60
N TRP A 248 1.53 -7.10 -1.90
CA TRP A 248 0.88 -6.36 -0.82
C TRP A 248 -0.40 -5.68 -1.29
N ALA A 249 -0.35 -4.96 -2.41
CA ALA A 249 -1.51 -4.26 -2.96
C ALA A 249 -2.62 -5.23 -3.41
N VAL A 250 -2.26 -6.29 -4.15
CA VAL A 250 -3.19 -7.34 -4.57
C VAL A 250 -3.89 -7.95 -3.36
N THR A 251 -3.14 -8.28 -2.31
CA THR A 251 -3.68 -8.89 -1.08
C THR A 251 -4.59 -7.94 -0.34
N MET A 252 -4.15 -6.71 -0.08
CA MET A 252 -4.90 -5.73 0.71
C MET A 252 -6.22 -5.34 0.03
N VAL A 253 -6.19 -5.12 -1.28
CA VAL A 253 -7.40 -4.76 -2.05
C VAL A 253 -8.38 -5.92 -2.16
N ASN A 254 -7.88 -7.15 -2.22
CA ASN A 254 -8.70 -8.35 -2.40
C ASN A 254 -8.80 -9.23 -1.14
N LEU A 255 -8.62 -8.65 0.04
CA LEU A 255 -8.82 -9.38 1.30
C LEU A 255 -10.14 -10.17 1.35
N PRO A 256 -11.28 -9.60 0.89
CA PRO A 256 -12.55 -10.31 0.84
C PRO A 256 -12.59 -11.45 -0.19
N GLN A 257 -11.63 -11.52 -1.12
CA GLN A 257 -11.63 -12.44 -2.27
C GLN A 257 -10.29 -13.15 -2.44
N PRO A 258 -9.98 -14.15 -1.60
CA PRO A 258 -8.72 -14.90 -1.64
C PRO A 258 -8.41 -15.58 -2.99
N ALA A 259 -9.43 -15.77 -3.83
CA ALA A 259 -9.25 -16.34 -5.17
C ALA A 259 -8.32 -15.50 -6.07
N VAL A 260 -8.37 -14.15 -5.98
CA VAL A 260 -7.48 -13.24 -6.73
C VAL A 260 -6.04 -13.39 -6.23
N VAL A 261 -5.85 -13.48 -4.92
CA VAL A 261 -4.51 -13.70 -4.32
C VAL A 261 -3.93 -15.06 -4.73
N ARG A 262 -4.78 -16.08 -4.86
CA ARG A 262 -4.37 -17.42 -5.33
C ARG A 262 -3.91 -17.41 -6.78
N GLU A 263 -4.54 -16.64 -7.65
CA GLU A 263 -4.08 -16.47 -9.02
C GLU A 263 -2.71 -15.79 -9.06
N MET A 264 -2.53 -14.71 -8.30
CA MET A 264 -1.23 -14.05 -8.16
C MET A 264 -0.16 -15.00 -7.62
N MET A 265 -0.48 -15.83 -6.61
CA MET A 265 0.40 -16.88 -6.08
C MET A 265 0.89 -17.81 -7.19
N THR A 266 -0.03 -18.31 -7.99
CA THR A 266 0.29 -19.26 -9.08
C THR A 266 1.25 -18.63 -10.10
N VAL A 267 0.98 -17.40 -10.52
CA VAL A 267 1.86 -16.69 -11.47
C VAL A 267 3.24 -16.40 -10.83
N CYS A 268 3.29 -15.97 -9.58
CA CYS A 268 4.56 -15.75 -8.87
C CYS A 268 5.38 -17.03 -8.71
N ALA A 269 4.71 -18.16 -8.45
CA ALA A 269 5.37 -19.47 -8.37
C ALA A 269 5.99 -19.87 -9.70
N GLN A 270 5.25 -19.67 -10.82
CA GLN A 270 5.74 -19.94 -12.18
C GLN A 270 6.93 -19.06 -12.58
N ARG A 271 6.96 -17.80 -12.10
CA ARG A 271 8.04 -16.84 -12.37
C ARG A 271 9.22 -16.96 -11.40
N GLY A 272 9.18 -17.88 -10.43
CA GLY A 272 10.29 -18.12 -9.50
C GLY A 272 10.46 -17.04 -8.41
N VAL A 273 9.44 -16.22 -8.16
CA VAL A 273 9.48 -15.11 -7.18
C VAL A 273 8.64 -15.41 -5.92
N ARG A 274 8.55 -16.70 -5.54
CA ARG A 274 7.82 -17.15 -4.34
C ARG A 274 8.17 -16.38 -3.07
N PRO A 275 9.47 -16.12 -2.74
CA PRO A 275 9.80 -15.42 -1.50
C PRO A 275 9.23 -14.00 -1.44
N ALA A 276 9.25 -13.27 -2.56
CA ALA A 276 8.69 -11.91 -2.62
C ALA A 276 7.16 -11.91 -2.52
N PHE A 277 6.48 -12.90 -3.13
CA PHE A 277 5.05 -13.11 -2.95
C PHE A 277 4.72 -13.38 -1.48
N ILE A 278 5.41 -14.32 -0.82
CA ILE A 278 5.18 -14.66 0.59
C ILE A 278 5.35 -13.43 1.46
N ASN A 279 6.43 -12.67 1.25
CA ASN A 279 6.66 -11.45 2.02
C ASN A 279 5.55 -10.43 1.83
N GLY A 280 5.18 -10.07 0.59
CA GLY A 280 4.14 -9.08 0.32
C GLY A 280 2.77 -9.49 0.89
N LEU A 281 2.40 -10.78 0.76
CA LEU A 281 1.20 -11.35 1.36
C LEU A 281 1.21 -11.23 2.89
N VAL A 282 2.28 -11.74 3.54
CA VAL A 282 2.41 -11.71 5.00
C VAL A 282 2.38 -10.27 5.50
N SER A 283 3.13 -9.37 4.87
CA SER A 283 3.19 -7.95 5.23
C SER A 283 1.82 -7.27 5.14
N ALA A 284 1.04 -7.56 4.10
CA ALA A 284 -0.33 -7.05 3.97
C ALA A 284 -1.24 -7.55 5.10
N LEU A 285 -1.16 -8.84 5.45
CA LEU A 285 -2.00 -9.43 6.50
C LEU A 285 -1.57 -8.99 7.91
N LEU A 286 -0.28 -8.74 8.15
CA LEU A 286 0.20 -8.11 9.39
C LEU A 286 -0.27 -6.66 9.51
N ALA A 287 -0.22 -5.90 8.41
CA ALA A 287 -0.77 -4.55 8.35
C ALA A 287 -2.27 -4.55 8.61
N TRP A 288 -3.03 -5.45 7.95
CA TRP A 288 -4.46 -5.62 8.22
C TRP A 288 -4.73 -5.93 9.71
N ARG A 289 -4.00 -6.88 10.30
CA ARG A 289 -4.13 -7.22 11.71
C ARG A 289 -3.93 -6.03 12.63
N SER A 290 -2.97 -5.16 12.32
CA SER A 290 -2.73 -3.93 13.08
C SER A 290 -3.88 -2.91 12.97
N MET A 291 -4.49 -2.79 11.77
CA MET A 291 -5.59 -1.85 11.51
C MET A 291 -6.94 -2.38 11.99
N ALA A 292 -7.12 -3.69 12.01
CA ALA A 292 -8.36 -4.38 12.34
C ALA A 292 -8.11 -5.53 13.34
N PRO A 293 -7.65 -5.25 14.58
CA PRO A 293 -7.22 -6.29 15.52
C PRO A 293 -8.34 -7.26 15.91
N ASP A 294 -9.58 -6.81 15.88
CA ASP A 294 -10.76 -7.59 16.28
C ASP A 294 -11.48 -8.25 15.10
N ASP A 295 -11.03 -7.99 13.84
CA ASP A 295 -11.67 -8.50 12.64
C ASP A 295 -10.91 -9.69 12.06
N GLU A 296 -11.30 -10.90 12.47
CA GLU A 296 -10.76 -12.17 11.96
C GLU A 296 -11.43 -12.61 10.64
N LYS A 297 -12.53 -11.98 10.23
CA LYS A 297 -13.35 -12.40 9.08
C LYS A 297 -12.52 -12.52 7.80
N TYR A 298 -11.71 -11.50 7.52
CA TYR A 298 -10.90 -11.47 6.30
C TYR A 298 -9.57 -12.23 6.42
N LEU A 299 -9.09 -12.51 7.63
CA LEU A 299 -7.87 -13.31 7.85
C LEU A 299 -8.13 -14.82 7.76
N ARG A 300 -9.33 -15.26 8.12
CA ARG A 300 -9.67 -16.68 8.22
C ARG A 300 -9.34 -17.49 6.95
N PRO A 301 -9.66 -17.04 5.71
CA PRO A 301 -9.35 -17.79 4.50
C PRO A 301 -7.85 -18.02 4.26
N TYR A 302 -6.99 -17.17 4.83
CA TYR A 302 -5.53 -17.25 4.71
C TYR A 302 -4.88 -18.12 5.81
N LEU A 303 -5.66 -18.54 6.80
CA LEU A 303 -5.23 -19.36 7.93
C LEU A 303 -5.75 -20.80 7.83
N GLU A 304 -6.83 -21.04 7.05
CA GLU A 304 -7.44 -22.35 6.92
C GLU A 304 -6.77 -23.14 5.79
N PRO A 305 -6.29 -24.38 6.08
CA PRO A 305 -5.72 -25.23 5.04
C PRO A 305 -6.73 -25.55 3.93
N MET A 306 -6.30 -25.37 2.68
CA MET A 306 -7.09 -25.74 1.52
C MET A 306 -6.96 -27.26 1.31
N ARG A 307 -8.09 -27.91 0.95
CA ARG A 307 -8.17 -29.33 0.61
C ARG A 307 -8.56 -29.50 -0.85
N GLY A 308 -8.10 -30.56 -1.47
CA GLY A 308 -8.47 -30.93 -2.85
C GLY A 308 -7.29 -30.93 -3.82
N PRO A 309 -7.54 -31.26 -5.10
CA PRO A 309 -6.55 -31.24 -6.15
C PRO A 309 -6.18 -29.82 -6.60
N GLY A 310 -5.12 -29.68 -7.40
CA GLY A 310 -4.68 -28.40 -7.95
C GLY A 310 -3.79 -27.61 -7.00
N ASP A 311 -4.12 -26.33 -6.79
CA ASP A 311 -3.26 -25.38 -6.07
C ASP A 311 -3.27 -25.54 -4.55
N ALA A 312 -4.00 -26.53 -3.98
CA ALA A 312 -4.15 -26.67 -2.53
C ALA A 312 -2.80 -26.84 -1.81
N ALA A 313 -1.91 -27.67 -2.33
CA ALA A 313 -0.57 -27.85 -1.76
C ALA A 313 0.24 -26.54 -1.79
N LEU A 314 0.22 -25.85 -2.93
CA LEU A 314 0.91 -24.58 -3.13
C LEU A 314 0.34 -23.48 -2.21
N TRP A 315 -0.99 -23.41 -2.07
CA TRP A 315 -1.65 -22.49 -1.13
C TRP A 315 -1.23 -22.73 0.31
N ASN A 316 -1.21 -23.99 0.73
CA ASN A 316 -0.82 -24.33 2.09
C ASN A 316 0.67 -24.00 2.35
N GLU A 317 1.55 -24.21 1.36
CA GLU A 317 2.97 -23.91 1.44
C GLU A 317 3.24 -22.39 1.44
N MET A 318 2.63 -21.66 0.50
CA MET A 318 2.98 -20.26 0.25
C MET A 318 2.11 -19.26 1.01
N VAL A 319 0.96 -19.68 1.55
CA VAL A 319 0.00 -18.80 2.22
C VAL A 319 -0.22 -19.25 3.65
N VAL A 320 -0.86 -20.40 3.88
CA VAL A 320 -1.31 -20.82 5.22
C VAL A 320 -0.15 -20.97 6.20
N GLY A 321 0.92 -21.64 5.80
CA GLY A 321 2.12 -21.84 6.62
C GLY A 321 2.75 -20.51 7.05
N PRO A 322 3.21 -19.68 6.08
CA PRO A 322 3.84 -18.38 6.38
C PRO A 322 2.95 -17.43 7.17
N VAL A 323 1.66 -17.33 6.84
CA VAL A 323 0.72 -16.45 7.57
C VAL A 323 0.52 -16.91 9.02
N SER A 324 0.38 -18.23 9.22
CA SER A 324 0.24 -18.79 10.57
C SER A 324 1.50 -18.59 11.42
N GLU A 325 2.67 -18.73 10.82
CA GLU A 325 3.97 -18.45 11.46
C GLU A 325 4.08 -16.97 11.82
N ALA A 326 3.83 -16.08 10.87
CA ALA A 326 3.93 -14.65 11.09
C ALA A 326 2.97 -14.14 12.17
N ARG A 327 1.71 -14.62 12.15
CA ARG A 327 0.72 -14.25 13.15
C ARG A 327 1.15 -14.63 14.57
N ARG A 328 1.75 -15.81 14.75
CA ARG A 328 2.13 -16.33 16.08
C ARG A 328 3.50 -15.85 16.55
N GLY A 329 4.46 -15.78 15.63
CA GLY A 329 5.86 -15.57 15.95
C GLY A 329 6.43 -14.21 15.56
N ILE A 330 5.83 -13.48 14.61
CA ILE A 330 6.39 -12.22 14.11
C ILE A 330 5.56 -11.01 14.59
N TYR A 331 4.23 -11.05 14.40
CA TYR A 331 3.35 -9.95 14.74
C TYR A 331 3.52 -9.43 16.17
N PRO A 332 3.52 -10.28 17.21
CA PRO A 332 3.65 -9.80 18.59
C PRO A 332 4.96 -9.04 18.84
N GLY A 333 6.05 -9.50 18.21
CA GLY A 333 7.35 -8.84 18.33
C GLY A 333 7.39 -7.48 17.62
N LEU A 334 6.84 -7.39 16.41
CA LEU A 334 6.74 -6.12 15.67
C LEU A 334 5.86 -5.10 16.40
N GLU A 335 4.73 -5.55 16.96
CA GLU A 335 3.81 -4.70 17.71
C GLU A 335 4.46 -4.19 19.00
N ALA A 336 5.04 -5.06 19.81
CA ALA A 336 5.68 -4.71 21.08
C ALA A 336 6.89 -3.78 20.90
N ASN A 337 7.61 -3.88 19.78
CA ASN A 337 8.77 -3.06 19.47
C ASN A 337 8.47 -1.86 18.54
N HIS A 338 7.19 -1.54 18.28
CA HIS A 338 6.76 -0.44 17.42
C HIS A 338 7.36 -0.48 16.00
N LYS A 339 7.46 -1.69 15.41
CA LYS A 339 8.07 -1.94 14.08
C LYS A 339 7.07 -2.36 13.02
N LEU A 340 5.78 -2.15 13.24
CA LEU A 340 4.75 -2.56 12.28
C LEU A 340 4.87 -1.85 10.91
N ALA A 341 5.45 -0.66 10.86
CA ALA A 341 5.74 0.00 9.59
C ALA A 341 6.89 -0.63 8.80
N SER A 342 7.77 -1.39 9.44
CA SER A 342 8.94 -1.99 8.76
C SER A 342 8.60 -3.16 7.83
N VAL A 343 7.30 -3.46 7.64
CA VAL A 343 6.82 -4.47 6.68
C VAL A 343 6.75 -3.96 5.23
N TYR A 344 7.07 -2.70 4.98
CA TYR A 344 7.03 -2.08 3.65
C TYR A 344 8.32 -2.27 2.82
N THR A 345 9.11 -3.28 3.13
CA THR A 345 10.25 -3.70 2.32
C THR A 345 10.29 -5.22 2.23
N TYR A 346 10.80 -5.72 1.11
CA TYR A 346 11.02 -7.16 0.98
C TYR A 346 12.01 -7.64 2.05
N ARG A 347 11.61 -8.69 2.76
CA ARG A 347 12.41 -9.45 3.72
C ARG A 347 11.99 -10.92 3.66
N THR A 348 12.92 -11.81 3.81
CA THR A 348 12.60 -13.22 4.04
C THR A 348 11.87 -13.39 5.38
N MET A 349 11.16 -14.49 5.58
CA MET A 349 10.48 -14.78 6.86
C MET A 349 11.46 -14.76 8.05
N GLY A 350 12.68 -15.30 7.87
CA GLY A 350 13.71 -15.27 8.92
C GLY A 350 14.21 -13.86 9.25
N GLU A 351 14.34 -12.99 8.25
CA GLU A 351 14.69 -11.57 8.46
C GLU A 351 13.56 -10.80 9.15
N LEU A 352 12.29 -11.05 8.79
CA LEU A 352 11.14 -10.48 9.49
C LEU A 352 11.08 -10.92 10.95
N GLN A 353 11.35 -12.19 11.23
CA GLN A 353 11.41 -12.71 12.58
C GLN A 353 12.57 -12.08 13.37
N SER A 354 13.74 -11.98 12.77
CA SER A 354 14.89 -11.30 13.37
C SER A 354 14.60 -9.83 13.69
N LEU A 355 13.95 -9.12 12.76
CA LEU A 355 13.54 -7.73 12.94
C LEU A 355 12.55 -7.57 14.11
N ALA A 356 11.60 -8.48 14.24
CA ALA A 356 10.58 -8.43 15.28
C ALA A 356 11.18 -8.46 16.71
N TYR A 357 12.30 -9.13 16.89
CA TYR A 357 12.92 -9.34 18.22
C TYR A 357 14.24 -8.60 18.43
N LYS A 358 14.80 -7.91 17.44
CA LYS A 358 15.96 -7.01 17.67
C LYS A 358 15.54 -5.86 18.59
N SER A 359 16.34 -5.61 19.63
CA SER A 359 16.14 -4.43 20.47
C SER A 359 16.44 -3.14 19.69
N ASN A 360 15.74 -2.05 20.00
CA ASN A 360 15.96 -0.74 19.38
C ASN A 360 17.31 -0.08 19.78
N GLN A 361 18.18 -0.80 20.49
CA GLN A 361 19.48 -0.29 20.98
C GLN A 361 20.65 -0.62 20.05
N GLU A 362 20.46 -1.48 19.03
CA GLU A 362 21.51 -1.71 18.03
C GLU A 362 21.24 -0.84 16.80
N PRO A 363 22.18 0.05 16.40
CA PRO A 363 22.06 0.76 15.11
C PRO A 363 22.07 -0.24 13.95
N LEU A 364 21.19 0.01 12.99
CA LEU A 364 21.13 -0.73 11.71
C LEU A 364 22.34 -0.41 10.84
#